data_3a1d8a85f4a1c91be9cf92d9d3f36f75
#
_entry.id   3a1d8a85f4a1c91be9cf92d9d3f36f75
#
_cell.length_a   1.000
_cell.length_b   1.000
_cell.length_c   1.000
_cell.angle_alpha   90.00
_cell.angle_beta   90.00
_cell.angle_gamma   90.00
#
_symmetry.space_group_name_H-M   'P 1'
#
loop_
_entity.id
_entity.type
_entity.pdbx_description
1 polymer ?
#
loop_
_entity_poly.entity_id
_entity_poly.type
_entity_poly.pdbx_seq_one_letter_code
_entity_poly.pdbx_strand_id
1 'polypeptide(L)'
;MLEAARWAPSSNNTQPWQFVVAKRGTPLFDQIHATLAGFNQVWTPWASALIVNVVELENEEGKALRHGLYDLGQAAAHLSIQAAHLGLHVHQMSGFDAEALHEVLGLGERFSASVMMAVGKIGDPAMLPEGPRERELLGRTRKPLNEVAPGTF
;
A
#
# COMPACT_ATOMS: atom_id res chain seq x y z
N MET A 1 9.07 9.93 2.62
CA MET A 1 8.41 8.62 2.50
C MET A 1 8.86 7.89 1.22
N LEU A 2 8.64 8.43 0.02
CA LEU A 2 9.05 7.77 -1.23
C LEU A 2 10.56 7.56 -1.33
N GLU A 3 11.36 8.49 -0.82
CA GLU A 3 12.82 8.33 -0.76
C GLU A 3 13.23 7.12 0.11
N ALA A 4 12.55 6.88 1.22
CA ALA A 4 12.82 5.69 2.03
C ALA A 4 12.46 4.39 1.27
N ALA A 5 11.34 4.39 0.53
CA ALA A 5 10.97 3.27 -0.34
C ALA A 5 12.03 3.01 -1.43
N ARG A 6 12.53 4.07 -2.05
CA ARG A 6 13.57 4.01 -3.11
C ARG A 6 14.86 3.34 -2.63
N TRP A 7 15.20 3.46 -1.36
CA TRP A 7 16.40 2.84 -0.75
C TRP A 7 16.19 1.40 -0.26
N ALA A 8 15.04 0.80 -0.52
CA ALA A 8 14.86 -0.62 -0.21
C ALA A 8 15.80 -1.50 -1.06
N PRO A 9 16.26 -2.62 -0.52
CA PRO A 9 17.00 -3.59 -1.32
C PRO A 9 16.07 -4.30 -2.32
N SER A 10 16.65 -4.79 -3.43
CA SER A 10 15.94 -5.64 -4.38
C SER A 10 16.87 -6.67 -5.02
N SER A 11 16.31 -7.76 -5.49
CA SER A 11 17.05 -8.81 -6.18
C SER A 11 17.78 -8.24 -7.41
N ASN A 12 19.10 -8.39 -7.46
CA ASN A 12 19.96 -7.84 -8.52
C ASN A 12 19.79 -6.32 -8.75
N ASN A 13 19.30 -5.60 -7.74
CA ASN A 13 19.01 -4.17 -7.82
C ASN A 13 18.02 -3.81 -8.95
N THR A 14 17.05 -4.70 -9.23
CA THR A 14 16.05 -4.48 -10.28
C THR A 14 15.06 -3.37 -9.97
N GLN A 15 14.86 -3.05 -8.67
CA GLN A 15 13.98 -1.96 -8.21
C GLN A 15 12.58 -2.01 -8.86
N PRO A 16 11.85 -3.14 -8.75
CA PRO A 16 10.67 -3.44 -9.55
C PRO A 16 9.39 -2.78 -8.99
N TRP A 17 9.51 -1.61 -8.42
CA TRP A 17 8.43 -0.88 -7.79
C TRP A 17 8.19 0.48 -8.41
N GLN A 18 6.92 0.83 -8.48
CA GLN A 18 6.45 2.19 -8.76
C GLN A 18 5.40 2.59 -7.72
N PHE A 19 5.33 3.88 -7.41
CA PHE A 19 4.36 4.43 -6.47
C PHE A 19 3.60 5.56 -7.14
N VAL A 20 2.32 5.33 -7.41
CA VAL A 20 1.44 6.39 -7.94
C VAL A 20 0.79 7.10 -6.77
N VAL A 21 1.09 8.38 -6.61
CA VAL A 21 0.61 9.21 -5.49
C VAL A 21 -0.50 10.12 -5.95
N ALA A 22 -1.68 9.95 -5.38
CA ALA A 22 -2.85 10.79 -5.60
C ALA A 22 -3.19 11.57 -4.33
N LYS A 23 -3.10 12.89 -4.38
CA LYS A 23 -3.45 13.77 -3.25
C LYS A 23 -4.95 14.02 -3.23
N ARG A 24 -5.56 14.06 -2.03
CA ARG A 24 -6.97 14.41 -1.87
C ARG A 24 -7.28 15.74 -2.55
N GLY A 25 -8.42 15.79 -3.24
CA GLY A 25 -8.87 16.96 -3.98
C GLY A 25 -8.29 17.06 -5.39
N THR A 26 -7.62 16.02 -5.89
CA THR A 26 -7.20 15.93 -7.29
C THR A 26 -8.07 14.93 -8.05
N PRO A 27 -8.29 15.12 -9.37
CA PRO A 27 -9.07 14.16 -10.18
C PRO A 27 -8.51 12.73 -10.11
N LEU A 28 -7.19 12.57 -10.03
CA LEU A 28 -6.56 11.25 -9.89
C LEU A 28 -6.94 10.57 -8.58
N PHE A 29 -7.06 11.33 -7.48
CA PHE A 29 -7.52 10.78 -6.20
C PHE A 29 -8.94 10.22 -6.34
N ASP A 30 -9.84 10.97 -6.96
CA ASP A 30 -11.24 10.57 -7.13
C ASP A 30 -11.35 9.32 -8.03
N GLN A 31 -10.57 9.27 -9.11
CA GLN A 31 -10.53 8.11 -10.01
C GLN A 31 -10.00 6.84 -9.30
N ILE A 32 -8.89 6.95 -8.57
CA ILE A 32 -8.33 5.83 -7.79
C ILE A 32 -9.28 5.42 -6.67
N HIS A 33 -9.87 6.39 -5.95
CA HIS A 33 -10.84 6.11 -4.89
C HIS A 33 -12.06 5.34 -5.43
N ALA A 34 -12.53 5.64 -6.62
CA ALA A 34 -13.68 4.96 -7.25
C ALA A 34 -13.41 3.46 -7.49
N THR A 35 -12.16 3.04 -7.62
CA THR A 35 -11.78 1.62 -7.79
C THR A 35 -11.75 0.84 -6.47
N LEU A 36 -11.78 1.51 -5.31
CA LEU A 36 -11.80 0.82 -4.03
C LEU A 36 -13.10 0.03 -3.86
N ALA A 37 -13.01 -1.10 -3.14
CA ALA A 37 -14.15 -1.97 -2.91
C ALA A 37 -14.63 -1.92 -1.45
N GLY A 38 -15.93 -2.11 -1.27
CA GLY A 38 -16.57 -2.33 0.01
C GLY A 38 -16.29 -1.21 1.01
N PHE A 39 -15.89 -1.61 2.23
CA PHE A 39 -15.70 -0.67 3.33
C PHE A 39 -14.59 0.36 3.09
N ASN A 40 -13.59 0.04 2.27
CA ASN A 40 -12.50 0.97 1.99
C ASN A 40 -12.99 2.27 1.34
N GLN A 41 -14.03 2.23 0.53
CA GLN A 41 -14.64 3.42 -0.06
C GLN A 41 -15.25 4.38 1.00
N VAL A 42 -15.67 3.85 2.15
CA VAL A 42 -16.40 4.65 3.15
C VAL A 42 -15.50 5.61 3.90
N TRP A 43 -14.29 5.18 4.28
CA TRP A 43 -13.41 5.96 5.15
C TRP A 43 -12.24 6.64 4.45
N THR A 44 -11.83 6.15 3.28
CA THR A 44 -10.68 6.70 2.56
C THR A 44 -10.86 8.12 2.00
N PRO A 45 -12.07 8.70 1.82
CA PRO A 45 -12.21 10.10 1.41
C PRO A 45 -11.52 11.10 2.36
N TRP A 46 -11.29 10.72 3.62
CA TRP A 46 -10.58 11.55 4.59
C TRP A 46 -9.06 11.36 4.57
N ALA A 47 -8.53 10.39 3.86
CA ALA A 47 -7.09 10.23 3.70
C ALA A 47 -6.48 11.46 3.01
N SER A 48 -5.27 11.85 3.40
CA SER A 48 -4.56 12.98 2.76
C SER A 48 -4.06 12.62 1.36
N ALA A 49 -3.74 11.36 1.15
CA ALA A 49 -3.35 10.81 -0.14
C ALA A 49 -3.66 9.32 -0.22
N LEU A 50 -3.87 8.83 -1.45
CA LEU A 50 -3.80 7.43 -1.80
C LEU A 50 -2.49 7.17 -2.54
N ILE A 51 -1.83 6.07 -2.24
CA ILE A 51 -0.61 5.63 -2.93
C ILE A 51 -0.86 4.22 -3.45
N VAL A 52 -0.84 4.06 -4.77
CA VAL A 52 -0.91 2.73 -5.39
C VAL A 52 0.51 2.18 -5.53
N ASN A 53 0.74 1.01 -4.95
CA ASN A 53 1.97 0.27 -5.07
C ASN A 53 1.89 -0.64 -6.28
N VAL A 54 2.70 -0.35 -7.28
CA VAL A 54 2.76 -1.07 -8.54
C VAL A 54 4.03 -1.89 -8.59
N VAL A 55 3.92 -3.15 -8.99
CA VAL A 55 5.05 -4.06 -9.21
C VAL A 55 5.29 -4.25 -10.70
N GLU A 56 6.54 -4.26 -11.09
CA GLU A 56 6.96 -4.79 -12.39
C GLU A 56 7.14 -6.31 -12.26
N LEU A 57 6.39 -7.06 -13.06
CA LEU A 57 6.39 -8.53 -13.04
C LEU A 57 7.40 -9.14 -14.01
N GLU A 58 7.70 -8.42 -15.07
CA GLU A 58 8.64 -8.81 -16.12
C GLU A 58 9.50 -7.61 -16.53
N ASN A 59 10.77 -7.81 -16.83
CA ASN A 59 11.64 -6.77 -17.36
C ASN A 59 11.35 -6.50 -18.85
N GLU A 60 12.06 -5.55 -19.44
CA GLU A 60 11.88 -5.15 -20.86
C GLU A 60 12.15 -6.29 -21.86
N GLU A 61 12.90 -7.29 -21.46
CA GLU A 61 13.23 -8.48 -22.26
C GLU A 61 12.20 -9.61 -22.07
N GLY A 62 11.10 -9.39 -21.31
CA GLY A 62 10.08 -10.39 -20.99
C GLY A 62 10.52 -11.44 -19.95
N LYS A 63 11.59 -11.19 -19.22
CA LYS A 63 12.05 -12.07 -18.15
C LYS A 63 11.32 -11.79 -16.86
N ALA A 64 10.70 -12.82 -16.28
CA ALA A 64 9.96 -12.70 -15.03
C ALA A 64 10.85 -12.25 -13.85
N LEU A 65 10.38 -11.23 -13.13
CA LEU A 65 10.97 -10.70 -11.89
C LEU A 65 10.37 -11.44 -10.69
N ARG A 66 10.82 -12.67 -10.45
CA ARG A 66 10.26 -13.60 -9.45
C ARG A 66 10.17 -13.04 -8.02
N HIS A 67 11.04 -12.10 -7.69
CA HIS A 67 11.08 -11.46 -6.36
C HIS A 67 10.40 -10.07 -6.34
N GLY A 68 9.78 -9.64 -7.44
CA GLY A 68 9.20 -8.30 -7.58
C GLY A 68 8.22 -7.94 -6.46
N LEU A 69 7.31 -8.85 -6.10
CA LEU A 69 6.37 -8.62 -4.99
C LEU A 69 7.06 -8.57 -3.62
N TYR A 70 8.08 -9.41 -3.39
CA TYR A 70 8.87 -9.38 -2.15
C TYR A 70 9.62 -8.06 -2.03
N ASP A 71 10.27 -7.63 -3.10
CA ASP A 71 11.03 -6.39 -3.16
C ASP A 71 10.13 -5.16 -2.99
N LEU A 72 8.95 -5.15 -3.65
CA LEU A 72 7.93 -4.11 -3.44
C LEU A 72 7.47 -4.07 -1.98
N GLY A 73 7.28 -5.23 -1.34
CA GLY A 73 6.91 -5.32 0.08
C GLY A 73 7.94 -4.67 1.00
N GLN A 74 9.24 -4.83 0.71
CA GLN A 74 10.31 -4.14 1.44
C GLN A 74 10.24 -2.62 1.24
N ALA A 75 10.07 -2.15 0.01
CA ALA A 75 9.93 -0.73 -0.29
C ALA A 75 8.70 -0.12 0.40
N ALA A 76 7.57 -0.84 0.40
CA ALA A 76 6.34 -0.47 1.09
C ALA A 76 6.52 -0.40 2.62
N ALA A 77 7.30 -1.32 3.20
CA ALA A 77 7.63 -1.31 4.62
C ALA A 77 8.50 -0.09 4.98
N HIS A 78 9.54 0.21 4.20
CA HIS A 78 10.38 1.40 4.40
C HIS A 78 9.56 2.68 4.32
N LEU A 79 8.65 2.79 3.34
CA LEU A 79 7.71 3.91 3.21
C LEU A 79 6.87 4.08 4.47
N SER A 80 6.30 2.98 4.98
CA SER A 80 5.40 2.97 6.14
C SER A 80 6.13 3.35 7.43
N ILE A 81 7.37 2.87 7.63
CA ILE A 81 8.22 3.21 8.78
C ILE A 81 8.57 4.71 8.73
N GLN A 82 8.95 5.21 7.56
CA GLN A 82 9.26 6.64 7.39
C GLN A 82 8.04 7.51 7.58
N ALA A 83 6.85 7.06 7.18
CA ALA A 83 5.60 7.76 7.45
C ALA A 83 5.37 7.92 8.96
N ALA A 84 5.53 6.84 9.71
CA ALA A 84 5.41 6.86 11.18
C ALA A 84 6.41 7.84 11.82
N HIS A 85 7.67 7.85 11.34
CA HIS A 85 8.68 8.82 11.80
C HIS A 85 8.26 10.27 11.54
N LEU A 86 7.53 10.53 10.46
CA LEU A 86 7.00 11.86 10.10
C LEU A 86 5.66 12.19 10.79
N GLY A 87 5.19 11.36 11.73
CA GLY A 87 3.91 11.54 12.40
C GLY A 87 2.69 11.30 11.51
N LEU A 88 2.88 10.51 10.44
CA LEU A 88 1.82 10.07 9.53
C LEU A 88 1.50 8.59 9.77
N HIS A 89 0.29 8.20 9.40
CA HIS A 89 -0.17 6.81 9.46
C HIS A 89 -0.45 6.29 8.06
N VAL A 90 -0.19 5.01 7.87
CA VAL A 90 -0.41 4.29 6.61
C VAL A 90 -1.33 3.10 6.88
N HIS A 91 -2.41 3.01 6.11
CA HIS A 91 -3.26 1.81 6.07
C HIS A 91 -3.16 1.17 4.69
N GLN A 92 -2.71 -0.08 4.65
CA GLN A 92 -2.55 -0.85 3.41
C GLN A 92 -3.82 -1.65 3.11
N MET A 93 -4.29 -1.60 1.87
CA MET A 93 -5.54 -2.20 1.41
C MET A 93 -5.31 -3.01 0.14
N SER A 94 -5.97 -4.17 0.06
CA SER A 94 -6.04 -4.99 -1.17
C SER A 94 -7.46 -5.07 -1.75
N GLY A 95 -8.45 -4.45 -1.09
CA GLY A 95 -9.84 -4.42 -1.56
C GLY A 95 -10.07 -3.30 -2.55
N PHE A 96 -9.75 -3.54 -3.82
CA PHE A 96 -10.02 -2.66 -4.98
C PHE A 96 -10.24 -3.50 -6.25
N ASP A 97 -10.88 -2.90 -7.24
CA ASP A 97 -11.01 -3.46 -8.58
C ASP A 97 -9.69 -3.27 -9.34
N ALA A 98 -8.97 -4.38 -9.55
CA ALA A 98 -7.64 -4.35 -10.15
C ALA A 98 -7.69 -3.98 -11.65
N GLU A 99 -8.73 -4.39 -12.38
CA GLU A 99 -8.89 -4.09 -13.80
C GLU A 99 -9.20 -2.61 -14.00
N ALA A 100 -10.19 -2.09 -13.26
CA ALA A 100 -10.52 -0.67 -13.29
C ALA A 100 -9.32 0.21 -12.88
N LEU A 101 -8.56 -0.20 -11.86
CA LEU A 101 -7.37 0.53 -11.43
C LEU A 101 -6.26 0.49 -12.48
N HIS A 102 -6.07 -0.64 -13.17
CA HIS A 102 -5.13 -0.79 -14.27
C HIS A 102 -5.45 0.19 -15.41
N GLU A 103 -6.73 0.31 -15.78
CA GLU A 103 -7.22 1.26 -16.80
C GLU A 103 -7.00 2.72 -16.35
N VAL A 104 -7.41 3.06 -15.13
CA VAL A 104 -7.25 4.42 -14.56
C VAL A 104 -5.79 4.87 -14.60
N LEU A 105 -4.85 3.97 -14.32
CA LEU A 105 -3.43 4.28 -14.27
C LEU A 105 -2.72 4.13 -15.62
N GLY A 106 -3.39 3.56 -16.64
CA GLY A 106 -2.78 3.26 -17.93
C GLY A 106 -1.56 2.35 -17.82
N LEU A 107 -1.61 1.34 -16.94
CA LEU A 107 -0.49 0.43 -16.70
C LEU A 107 -0.24 -0.44 -17.95
N GLY A 108 1.03 -0.66 -18.28
CA GLY A 108 1.40 -1.65 -19.28
C GLY A 108 1.29 -3.08 -18.72
N GLU A 109 1.21 -4.09 -19.61
CA GLU A 109 1.03 -5.51 -19.25
C GLU A 109 2.08 -6.06 -18.27
N ARG A 110 3.29 -5.49 -18.27
CA ARG A 110 4.37 -5.88 -17.34
C ARG A 110 4.15 -5.41 -15.91
N PHE A 111 3.18 -4.52 -15.65
CA PHE A 111 2.94 -3.90 -14.37
C PHE A 111 1.62 -4.33 -13.75
N SER A 112 1.61 -4.47 -12.45
CA SER A 112 0.40 -4.82 -11.69
C SER A 112 0.27 -3.99 -10.43
N ALA A 113 -0.91 -3.45 -10.17
CA ALA A 113 -1.24 -2.85 -8.88
C ALA A 113 -1.36 -3.96 -7.81
N SER A 114 -0.57 -3.87 -6.76
CA SER A 114 -0.50 -4.90 -5.72
C SER A 114 -1.27 -4.51 -4.45
N VAL A 115 -1.01 -3.31 -3.94
CA VAL A 115 -1.58 -2.79 -2.69
C VAL A 115 -1.83 -1.31 -2.85
N MET A 116 -2.93 -0.82 -2.30
CA MET A 116 -3.20 0.60 -2.16
C MET A 116 -2.96 1.03 -0.71
N MET A 117 -2.35 2.18 -0.51
CA MET A 117 -2.13 2.78 0.80
C MET A 117 -2.95 4.04 0.96
N ALA A 118 -3.69 4.16 2.04
CA ALA A 118 -4.21 5.44 2.51
C ALA A 118 -3.21 6.06 3.49
N VAL A 119 -2.87 7.32 3.28
CA VAL A 119 -1.89 8.05 4.09
C VAL A 119 -2.52 9.30 4.69
N GLY A 120 -2.30 9.53 5.97
CA GLY A 120 -2.82 10.71 6.66
C GLY A 120 -2.40 10.78 8.12
N LYS A 121 -2.98 11.72 8.85
CA LYS A 121 -2.94 11.72 10.31
C LYS A 121 -4.09 10.86 10.83
N ILE A 122 -3.89 10.25 11.99
CA ILE A 122 -4.96 9.50 12.65
C ILE A 122 -6.09 10.44 13.02
N GLY A 123 -7.31 10.06 12.70
CA GLY A 123 -8.52 10.80 13.03
C GLY A 123 -9.17 10.30 14.32
N ASP A 124 -10.33 10.88 14.65
CA ASP A 124 -11.13 10.42 15.76
C ASP A 124 -11.89 9.14 15.36
N PRO A 125 -11.71 8.00 16.07
CA PRO A 125 -12.45 6.76 15.81
C PRO A 125 -13.98 6.93 15.86
N ALA A 126 -14.49 7.92 16.60
CA ALA A 126 -15.91 8.21 16.67
C ALA A 126 -16.54 8.62 15.31
N MET A 127 -15.70 9.08 14.37
CA MET A 127 -16.12 9.41 13.00
C MET A 127 -16.33 8.16 12.12
N LEU A 128 -15.90 6.98 12.56
CA LEU A 128 -16.08 5.73 11.84
C LEU A 128 -17.47 5.13 12.11
N PRO A 129 -18.07 4.43 11.13
CA PRO A 129 -19.23 3.57 11.37
C PRO A 129 -18.93 2.50 12.44
N GLU A 130 -19.96 1.93 13.06
CA GLU A 130 -19.86 1.05 14.23
C GLU A 130 -18.82 -0.07 14.09
N GLY A 131 -18.95 -0.95 13.13
CA GLY A 131 -18.06 -2.11 12.97
C GLY A 131 -16.58 -1.76 12.79
N PRO A 132 -16.22 -0.80 11.93
CA PRO A 132 -14.86 -0.28 11.80
C PRO A 132 -14.33 0.41 13.05
N ARG A 133 -15.17 1.19 13.73
CA ARG A 133 -14.81 1.83 15.00
C ARG A 133 -14.45 0.80 16.06
N GLU A 134 -15.23 -0.27 16.18
CA GLU A 134 -14.92 -1.36 17.10
C GLU A 134 -13.55 -2.00 16.81
N ARG A 135 -13.25 -2.25 15.52
CA ARG A 135 -11.94 -2.80 15.12
C ARG A 135 -10.79 -1.84 15.39
N GLU A 136 -10.98 -0.53 15.18
CA GLU A 136 -9.95 0.48 15.45
C GLU A 136 -9.61 0.56 16.94
N LEU A 137 -10.59 0.31 17.81
CA LEU A 137 -10.41 0.33 19.26
C LEU A 137 -9.83 -0.97 19.82
N LEU A 138 -9.76 -2.06 19.03
CA LEU A 138 -9.15 -3.31 19.46
C LEU A 138 -7.64 -3.16 19.68
N GLY A 139 -7.13 -3.82 20.74
CA GLY A 139 -5.71 -3.93 20.98
C GLY A 139 -4.99 -4.68 19.85
N ARG A 140 -3.80 -4.25 19.50
CA ARG A 140 -2.96 -4.95 18.50
C ARG A 140 -2.44 -6.26 19.06
N THR A 141 -2.56 -7.32 18.28
CA THR A 141 -2.01 -8.63 18.61
C THR A 141 -0.95 -9.05 17.59
N ARG A 142 -0.02 -9.85 18.02
CA ARG A 142 0.99 -10.49 17.15
C ARG A 142 1.21 -11.92 17.64
N LYS A 143 1.63 -12.78 16.75
CA LYS A 143 2.13 -14.11 17.11
C LYS A 143 3.31 -13.98 18.06
N PRO A 144 3.47 -14.88 19.04
CA PRO A 144 4.65 -14.92 19.87
C PRO A 144 5.90 -15.18 19.02
N LEU A 145 7.06 -14.70 19.50
CA LEU A 145 8.29 -14.68 18.71
C LEU A 145 8.76 -16.08 18.29
N ASN A 146 8.55 -17.08 19.12
CA ASN A 146 8.89 -18.50 18.83
C ASN A 146 8.07 -19.11 17.68
N GLU A 147 6.87 -18.58 17.38
CA GLU A 147 6.12 -18.96 16.18
C GLU A 147 6.61 -18.25 14.92
N VAL A 148 7.14 -17.05 15.06
CA VAL A 148 7.69 -16.26 13.94
C VAL A 148 9.08 -16.73 13.56
N ALA A 149 9.88 -17.15 14.55
CA ALA A 149 11.25 -17.63 14.38
C ALA A 149 11.43 -19.02 15.07
N PRO A 150 10.81 -20.06 14.53
CA PRO A 150 10.88 -21.39 15.11
C PRO A 150 12.33 -21.91 15.07
N GLY A 151 12.80 -22.48 16.20
CA GLY A 151 14.12 -23.07 16.30
C GLY A 151 15.28 -22.10 16.60
N THR A 152 14.99 -20.84 16.90
CA THR A 152 16.01 -19.83 17.29
C THR A 152 16.06 -19.57 18.80
N PHE A 153 15.21 -20.22 19.60
CA PHE A 153 15.08 -19.99 21.04
C PHE A 153 15.03 -21.33 21.81
#